data_ece8ab1f44d5c93420c7f10d9f1930bf
#
_entry.id   ece8ab1f44d5c93420c7f10d9f1930bf
#
_cell.length_a   1.000
_cell.length_b   1.000
_cell.length_c   1.000
_cell.angle_alpha   90.00
_cell.angle_beta   90.00
_cell.angle_gamma   90.00
#
_symmetry.space_group_name_H-M   'P 1'
#
loop_
_entity.id
_entity.type
_entity.pdbx_description
1 polymer ?
#
loop_
_entity_poly.entity_id
_entity_poly.type
_entity_poly.pdbx_seq_one_letter_code
_entity_poly.pdbx_strand_id
1 'polypeptide(L)'
;MAEKIQEASKLSIPSNTRVSKPDENTIFVLKHLDTPAVLVECGFLSNTEEASLLSTEAYKEELAFSIYNGIISFLEEYRIENELYLQ
;
A
#
# COMPACT_ATOMS: atom_id res chain seq x y z
N MET A 1 1.46 -1.26 7.85
CA MET A 1 0.44 -1.18 6.77
C MET A 1 1.07 -1.15 5.37
N ALA A 2 2.08 -0.34 5.15
CA ALA A 2 2.74 -0.25 3.85
C ALA A 2 3.28 -1.60 3.36
N GLU A 3 3.92 -2.37 4.24
CA GLU A 3 4.45 -3.69 3.91
C GLU A 3 3.36 -4.65 3.46
N LYS A 4 2.20 -4.64 4.11
CA LYS A 4 1.07 -5.50 3.77
C LYS A 4 0.49 -5.17 2.39
N ILE A 5 0.40 -3.87 2.08
CA ILE A 5 -0.05 -3.42 0.76
C ILE A 5 0.96 -3.84 -0.30
N GLN A 6 2.25 -3.69 -0.01
CA GLN A 6 3.31 -4.05 -0.95
C GLN A 6 3.34 -5.57 -1.21
N GLU A 7 3.17 -6.39 -0.18
CA GLU A 7 3.07 -7.84 -0.31
C GLU A 7 1.87 -8.24 -1.17
N ALA A 8 0.69 -7.66 -0.91
CA ALA A 8 -0.51 -7.92 -1.70
C ALA A 8 -0.32 -7.50 -3.17
N SER A 9 0.33 -6.37 -3.39
CA SER A 9 0.64 -5.88 -4.72
C SER A 9 1.55 -6.84 -5.50
N LYS A 10 2.53 -7.44 -4.84
CA LYS A 10 3.42 -8.43 -5.47
C LYS A 10 2.69 -9.70 -5.90
N LEU A 11 1.67 -10.10 -5.17
CA LEU A 11 0.85 -11.25 -5.53
C LEU A 11 -0.03 -10.96 -6.76
N SER A 12 -0.60 -9.76 -6.84
CA SER A 12 -1.47 -9.36 -7.94
C SER A 12 -0.68 -8.90 -9.17
N ILE A 13 0.49 -8.30 -8.94
CA ILE A 13 1.33 -7.71 -9.97
C ILE A 13 2.76 -8.24 -9.79
N PRO A 14 3.06 -9.46 -10.29
CA PRO A 14 4.36 -10.10 -10.06
C PRO A 14 5.57 -9.32 -10.57
N SER A 15 5.36 -8.41 -11.53
CA SER A 15 6.45 -7.55 -12.04
C SER A 15 6.83 -6.44 -11.07
N ASN A 16 6.06 -6.22 -10.01
CA ASN A 16 6.36 -5.22 -9.00
C ASN A 16 7.49 -5.73 -8.09
N THR A 17 8.67 -5.12 -8.24
CA THR A 17 9.87 -5.46 -7.46
C THR A 17 10.21 -4.40 -6.41
N ARG A 18 9.40 -3.36 -6.31
CA ARG A 18 9.64 -2.26 -5.37
C ARG A 18 9.31 -2.69 -3.93
N VAL A 19 9.94 -2.04 -2.98
CA VAL A 19 9.75 -2.30 -1.55
C VAL A 19 9.18 -1.06 -0.87
N SER A 20 8.48 -1.27 0.25
CA SER A 20 8.00 -0.16 1.05
C SER A 20 9.17 0.56 1.74
N LYS A 21 9.01 1.84 1.99
CA LYS A 21 10.00 2.68 2.64
C LYS A 21 9.35 3.45 3.79
N PRO A 22 10.07 3.67 4.90
CA PRO A 22 9.58 4.56 5.94
C PRO A 22 9.52 6.00 5.41
N ASP A 23 8.57 6.77 5.92
CA ASP A 23 8.50 8.20 5.64
C ASP A 23 9.61 8.91 6.40
N GLU A 24 10.50 9.58 5.69
CA GLU A 24 11.63 10.31 6.27
C GLU A 24 11.27 11.77 6.59
N ASN A 25 10.01 12.03 6.97
CA ASN A 25 9.48 13.35 7.29
C ASN A 25 9.39 14.29 6.08
N THR A 26 9.34 13.74 4.87
CA THR A 26 9.19 14.50 3.65
C THR A 26 7.74 14.80 3.30
N ILE A 27 6.79 14.06 3.90
CA ILE A 27 5.36 14.19 3.62
C ILE A 27 4.65 14.71 4.86
N PHE A 28 4.28 15.99 4.81
CA PHE A 28 3.69 16.71 5.94
C PHE A 28 2.44 16.03 6.50
N VAL A 29 1.54 15.57 5.61
CA VAL A 29 0.27 14.96 6.03
C VAL A 29 0.50 13.72 6.88
N LEU A 30 1.39 12.82 6.45
CA LEU A 30 1.69 11.58 7.18
C LEU A 30 2.31 11.86 8.54
N LYS A 31 3.19 12.85 8.60
CA LYS A 31 3.90 13.23 9.81
C LYS A 31 2.98 13.71 10.94
N HIS A 32 1.86 14.33 10.59
CA HIS A 32 0.93 14.95 11.55
C HIS A 32 -0.33 14.12 11.83
N LEU A 33 -0.39 12.87 11.37
CA LEU A 33 -1.52 11.98 11.66
C LEU A 33 -1.21 11.09 12.86
N ASP A 34 -2.21 10.94 13.73
CA ASP A 34 -2.12 10.07 14.91
C ASP A 34 -2.59 8.63 14.61
N THR A 35 -3.04 8.39 13.40
CA THR A 35 -3.50 7.09 12.93
C THR A 35 -2.48 6.46 12.01
N PRO A 36 -2.48 5.13 11.83
CA PRO A 36 -1.69 4.50 10.79
C PRO A 36 -1.97 5.13 9.43
N ALA A 37 -0.92 5.49 8.72
CA ALA A 37 -1.06 6.16 7.43
C ALA A 37 0.04 5.72 6.48
N VAL A 38 -0.28 5.71 5.19
CA VAL A 38 0.65 5.32 4.14
C VAL A 38 0.33 6.10 2.87
N LEU A 39 1.36 6.40 2.10
CA LEU A 39 1.23 6.91 0.74
C LEU A 39 1.50 5.78 -0.23
N VAL A 40 0.57 5.52 -1.13
CA VAL A 40 0.73 4.52 -2.17
C VAL A 40 1.03 5.22 -3.49
N GLU A 41 2.23 4.99 -4.01
CA GLU A 41 2.62 5.47 -5.33
C GLU A 41 2.34 4.37 -6.34
N CYS A 42 1.33 4.57 -7.18
CA CYS A 42 0.85 3.54 -8.11
C CYS A 42 1.73 3.37 -9.35
N GLY A 43 2.60 4.32 -9.61
CA GLY A 43 3.53 4.30 -10.74
C GLY A 43 3.93 5.72 -11.13
N PHE A 44 4.93 5.83 -11.99
CA PHE A 44 5.42 7.12 -12.45
C PHE A 44 4.92 7.42 -13.86
N LEU A 45 4.26 8.56 -14.05
CA LEU A 45 3.77 8.97 -15.38
C LEU A 45 4.90 9.24 -16.36
N SER A 46 6.10 9.52 -15.85
CA SER A 46 7.30 9.67 -16.69
C SER A 46 7.81 8.35 -17.26
N ASN A 47 7.36 7.22 -16.70
CA ASN A 47 7.67 5.89 -17.25
C ASN A 47 6.54 5.51 -18.22
N THR A 48 6.88 5.29 -19.46
CA THR A 48 5.89 5.03 -20.53
C THR A 48 5.06 3.77 -20.27
N GLU A 49 5.69 2.70 -19.80
CA GLU A 49 5.01 1.45 -19.51
C GLU A 49 4.05 1.61 -18.32
N GLU A 50 4.49 2.24 -17.25
CA GLU A 50 3.66 2.49 -16.06
C GLU A 50 2.48 3.42 -16.40
N ALA A 51 2.73 4.48 -17.16
CA ALA A 51 1.66 5.38 -17.60
C ALA A 51 0.63 4.66 -18.45
N SER A 52 1.07 3.79 -19.34
CA SER A 52 0.18 2.98 -20.17
C SER A 52 -0.69 2.04 -19.33
N LEU A 53 -0.08 1.34 -18.36
CA LEU A 53 -0.81 0.45 -17.46
C LEU A 53 -1.82 1.22 -16.61
N LEU A 54 -1.44 2.38 -16.07
CA LEU A 54 -2.32 3.21 -15.24
C LEU A 54 -3.52 3.77 -16.00
N SER A 55 -3.46 3.79 -17.33
CA SER A 55 -4.58 4.21 -18.16
C SER A 55 -5.63 3.10 -18.37
N THR A 56 -5.34 1.85 -17.98
CA THR A 56 -6.26 0.73 -18.16
C THR A 56 -7.10 0.50 -16.91
N GLU A 57 -8.38 0.17 -17.11
CA GLU A 57 -9.29 -0.13 -16.01
C GLU A 57 -8.87 -1.40 -15.27
N ALA A 58 -8.43 -2.42 -15.99
CA ALA A 58 -8.00 -3.68 -15.41
C ALA A 58 -6.85 -3.49 -14.42
N TYR A 59 -5.85 -2.70 -14.77
CA TYR A 59 -4.72 -2.44 -13.89
C TYR A 59 -5.12 -1.62 -12.66
N LYS A 60 -5.99 -0.63 -12.85
CA LYS A 60 -6.51 0.17 -11.73
C LYS A 60 -7.29 -0.69 -10.74
N GLU A 61 -8.08 -1.63 -11.23
CA GLU A 61 -8.84 -2.56 -10.39
C GLU A 61 -7.90 -3.48 -9.60
N GLU A 62 -6.86 -4.00 -10.22
CA GLU A 62 -5.85 -4.82 -9.53
C GLU A 62 -5.12 -4.04 -8.46
N LEU A 63 -4.75 -2.79 -8.72
CA LEU A 63 -4.12 -1.91 -7.73
C LEU A 63 -5.06 -1.66 -6.55
N ALA A 64 -6.31 -1.32 -6.82
CA ALA A 64 -7.30 -1.06 -5.79
C ALA A 64 -7.53 -2.30 -4.93
N PHE A 65 -7.62 -3.46 -5.54
CA PHE A 65 -7.80 -4.74 -4.85
C PHE A 65 -6.59 -5.08 -3.98
N SER A 66 -5.38 -4.82 -4.47
CA SER A 66 -4.14 -5.04 -3.72
C SER A 66 -4.07 -4.15 -2.48
N ILE A 67 -4.44 -2.88 -2.63
CA ILE A 67 -4.49 -1.93 -1.52
C ILE A 67 -5.50 -2.39 -0.48
N TYR A 68 -6.69 -2.78 -0.92
CA TYR A 68 -7.74 -3.31 -0.05
C TYR A 68 -7.24 -4.52 0.75
N ASN A 69 -6.67 -5.51 0.08
CA ASN A 69 -6.16 -6.72 0.73
C ASN A 69 -5.05 -6.40 1.73
N GLY A 70 -4.16 -5.49 1.41
CA GLY A 70 -3.10 -5.06 2.30
C GLY A 70 -3.65 -4.39 3.57
N ILE A 71 -4.65 -3.54 3.41
CA ILE A 71 -5.30 -2.87 4.54
C ILE A 71 -6.02 -3.89 5.43
N ILE A 72 -6.75 -4.82 4.85
CA ILE A 72 -7.46 -5.86 5.61
C ILE A 72 -6.48 -6.72 6.39
N SER A 73 -5.38 -7.14 5.78
CA SER A 73 -4.34 -7.92 6.46
C SER A 73 -3.73 -7.15 7.62
N PHE A 74 -3.47 -5.86 7.44
CA PHE A 74 -2.95 -4.99 8.49
C PHE A 74 -3.95 -4.86 9.64
N LEU A 75 -5.22 -4.63 9.34
CA LEU A 75 -6.25 -4.44 10.36
C LEU A 75 -6.48 -5.71 11.18
N GLU A 76 -6.42 -6.88 10.58
CA GLU A 76 -6.53 -8.15 11.30
C GLU A 76 -5.39 -8.33 12.29
N GLU A 77 -4.18 -8.09 11.86
CA GLU A 77 -2.99 -8.18 12.69
C GLU A 77 -3.04 -7.16 13.83
N TYR A 78 -3.41 -5.93 13.51
CA TYR A 78 -3.58 -4.86 14.50
C TYR A 78 -4.67 -5.21 15.54
N ARG A 79 -5.79 -5.77 15.11
CA ARG A 79 -6.86 -6.19 16.00
C ARG A 79 -6.40 -7.27 16.97
N ILE A 80 -5.71 -8.28 16.48
CA ILE A 80 -5.18 -9.37 17.30
C ILE A 80 -4.23 -8.84 18.37
N GLU A 81 -3.30 -7.99 18.01
CA GLU A 81 -2.35 -7.38 18.92
C GLU A 81 -3.06 -6.58 20.03
N ASN A 82 -4.06 -5.79 19.67
CA ASN A 82 -4.82 -4.99 20.64
C ASN A 82 -5.70 -5.85 21.56
N GLU A 83 -6.27 -6.92 21.05
CA GLU A 83 -7.02 -7.86 21.88
C GLU A 83 -6.14 -8.53 22.93
N LEU A 84 -4.91 -8.89 22.56
CA LEU A 84 -3.94 -9.44 23.49
C LEU A 84 -3.57 -8.45 24.60
N TYR A 85 -3.51 -7.17 24.28
CA TYR A 85 -3.24 -6.13 25.27
C TYR A 85 -4.40 -5.91 26.25
N LEU A 86 -5.62 -6.14 25.83
CA LEU A 86 -6.80 -5.93 26.63
C LEU A 86 -7.09 -7.09 27.59
N GLN A 87 -6.43 -8.21 27.42
CA GLN A 87 -6.53 -9.37 28.29
C GLN A 87 -5.55 -9.27 29.44
#